data_cc0a10cc68cbdc78d8291bb096a718fa
#
_entry.id   cc0a10cc68cbdc78d8291bb096a718fa
#
_cell.length_a   1.000
_cell.length_b   1.000
_cell.length_c   1.000
_cell.angle_alpha   90.00
_cell.angle_beta   90.00
_cell.angle_gamma   90.00
#
_symmetry.space_group_name_H-M   'P 1'
#
loop_
_entity.id
_entity.type
_entity.pdbx_description
1 polymer ?
#
loop_
_entity_poly.entity_id
_entity_poly.type
_entity_poly.pdbx_seq_one_letter_code
_entity_poly.pdbx_strand_id
1 'polypeptide(L)'
;MFEPENDIERLQMRASTQPSERPAFARAIMDARVFVVLVSDRPVVPGPDGDTTIPAGAKLSAPTATRGEERLLPFFTAPSRARVWYPGEHIVAPDKTRDLFGRYPDKPFVLNPGSDYGKDYTPPEVQRMLAGQFDDGPQTTVTQAPENMLLAHPKQIPTDLIAALAGELETVKAVRGAWLMLAMRAGQSEQSWMLGVDHKGSWQEIRDAIGRAVAGNVLEGRLLDAMPLDGGALSVTLRSGIPITAAKRGFLQKLFR
;
A
#
# COMPACT_ATOMS: atom_id res chain seq x y z
N MET A 1 -4.72 15.14 16.77
CA MET A 1 -3.98 13.88 17.02
C MET A 1 -4.99 12.73 16.95
N PHE A 2 -4.72 11.68 16.21
CA PHE A 2 -5.61 10.53 16.07
C PHE A 2 -5.64 9.72 17.37
N GLU A 3 -6.83 9.52 17.93
CA GLU A 3 -7.05 8.65 19.08
C GLU A 3 -7.78 7.38 18.61
N PRO A 4 -7.20 6.18 18.85
CA PRO A 4 -7.82 4.93 18.43
C PRO A 4 -9.01 4.59 19.31
N GLU A 5 -10.18 4.32 18.71
CA GLU A 5 -11.42 3.99 19.40
C GLU A 5 -11.57 2.48 19.69
N ASN A 6 -10.81 1.64 18.99
CA ASN A 6 -10.89 0.18 19.08
C ASN A 6 -9.57 -0.51 18.80
N ASP A 7 -9.53 -1.83 18.97
CA ASP A 7 -8.33 -2.63 18.79
C ASP A 7 -7.84 -2.68 17.33
N ILE A 8 -8.75 -2.60 16.36
CA ILE A 8 -8.40 -2.56 14.93
C ILE A 8 -7.62 -1.28 14.62
N GLU A 9 -8.06 -0.14 15.15
CA GLU A 9 -7.35 1.12 14.96
C GLU A 9 -5.99 1.13 15.67
N ARG A 10 -5.90 0.55 16.87
CA ARG A 10 -4.61 0.36 17.56
C ARG A 10 -3.66 -0.49 16.75
N LEU A 11 -4.15 -1.58 16.17
CA LEU A 11 -3.36 -2.44 15.30
C LEU A 11 -2.98 -1.75 13.99
N GLN A 12 -3.88 -0.96 13.40
CA GLN A 12 -3.62 -0.14 12.21
C GLN A 12 -2.48 0.85 12.43
N MET A 13 -2.50 1.55 13.57
CA MET A 13 -1.42 2.48 13.95
C MET A 13 -0.07 1.76 14.06
N ARG A 14 -0.02 0.58 14.70
CA ARG A 14 1.22 -0.21 14.74
C ARG A 14 1.66 -0.67 13.36
N ALA A 15 0.74 -1.18 12.56
CA ALA A 15 1.03 -1.64 11.20
C ALA A 15 1.50 -0.53 10.24
N SER A 16 1.15 0.73 10.53
CA SER A 16 1.62 1.88 9.75
C SER A 16 3.11 2.17 9.96
N THR A 17 3.61 1.90 11.18
CA THR A 17 5.00 2.15 11.57
C THR A 17 5.85 0.88 11.64
N GLN A 18 5.22 -0.29 11.81
CA GLN A 18 5.88 -1.59 11.95
C GLN A 18 5.41 -2.55 10.85
N PRO A 19 6.20 -2.76 9.78
CA PRO A 19 5.84 -3.63 8.67
C PRO A 19 5.47 -5.06 9.07
N SER A 20 6.12 -5.62 10.09
CA SER A 20 5.83 -6.95 10.63
C SER A 20 4.39 -7.10 11.18
N GLU A 21 3.73 -6.00 11.54
CA GLU A 21 2.35 -6.00 12.04
C GLU A 21 1.30 -5.97 10.92
N ARG A 22 1.70 -5.68 9.68
CA ARG A 22 0.77 -5.57 8.53
C ARG A 22 -0.02 -6.84 8.24
N PRO A 23 0.57 -8.03 8.22
CA PRO A 23 -0.18 -9.26 8.04
C PRO A 23 -1.20 -9.52 9.16
N ALA A 24 -0.85 -9.16 10.40
CA ALA A 24 -1.76 -9.27 11.55
C ALA A 24 -2.94 -8.28 11.39
N PHE A 25 -2.67 -7.03 11.01
CA PHE A 25 -3.72 -6.07 10.71
C PHE A 25 -4.62 -6.52 9.56
N ALA A 26 -4.04 -7.03 8.45
CA ALA A 26 -4.80 -7.50 7.30
C ALA A 26 -5.74 -8.66 7.66
N ARG A 27 -5.32 -9.61 8.51
CA ARG A 27 -6.20 -10.66 9.03
C ARG A 27 -7.31 -10.07 9.92
N ALA A 28 -6.92 -9.23 10.88
CA ALA A 28 -7.85 -8.67 11.84
C ALA A 28 -8.95 -7.81 11.17
N ILE A 29 -8.59 -6.98 10.18
CA ILE A 29 -9.57 -6.15 9.46
C ILE A 29 -10.54 -7.01 8.65
N MET A 30 -10.11 -8.12 8.06
CA MET A 30 -10.99 -9.03 7.29
C MET A 30 -12.09 -9.65 8.14
N ASP A 31 -11.82 -9.92 9.40
CA ASP A 31 -12.78 -10.50 10.34
C ASP A 31 -13.52 -9.43 11.15
N ALA A 32 -13.14 -8.15 10.98
CA ALA A 32 -13.72 -7.05 11.73
C ALA A 32 -15.14 -6.72 11.28
N ARG A 33 -15.94 -6.26 12.25
CA ARG A 33 -17.14 -5.48 11.99
C ARG A 33 -16.74 -4.06 11.63
N VAL A 34 -17.22 -3.61 10.48
CA VAL A 34 -16.97 -2.27 9.94
C VAL A 34 -18.28 -1.57 9.67
N PHE A 35 -18.23 -0.32 9.27
CA PHE A 35 -19.40 0.51 9.05
C PHE A 35 -19.32 1.15 7.65
N VAL A 36 -20.48 1.26 7.01
CA VAL A 36 -20.61 1.94 5.72
C VAL A 36 -21.64 3.07 5.85
N VAL A 37 -21.42 4.13 5.09
CA VAL A 37 -22.38 5.22 4.98
C VAL A 37 -23.35 4.93 3.84
N LEU A 38 -24.63 5.02 4.12
CA LEU A 38 -25.70 4.92 3.12
C LEU A 38 -26.54 6.19 3.13
N VAL A 39 -26.91 6.67 1.98
CA VAL A 39 -27.80 7.81 1.78
C VAL A 39 -29.08 7.30 1.13
N SER A 40 -30.21 7.69 1.69
CA SER A 40 -31.53 7.35 1.17
C SER A 40 -32.05 8.47 0.28
N ASP A 41 -32.76 8.13 -0.81
CA ASP A 41 -33.49 9.08 -1.65
C ASP A 41 -34.78 9.59 -1.01
N ARG A 42 -35.13 9.08 0.18
CA ARG A 42 -36.28 9.47 1.00
C ARG A 42 -35.86 9.76 2.44
N PRO A 43 -36.55 10.69 3.13
CA PRO A 43 -36.24 10.93 4.54
C PRO A 43 -36.32 9.66 5.36
N VAL A 44 -35.31 9.42 6.18
CA VAL A 44 -35.27 8.30 7.13
C VAL A 44 -35.82 8.74 8.48
N VAL A 45 -36.49 7.83 9.19
CA VAL A 45 -37.06 8.12 10.50
C VAL A 45 -36.15 7.51 11.57
N PRO A 46 -35.52 8.35 12.43
CA PRO A 46 -34.78 7.85 13.58
C PRO A 46 -35.73 7.18 14.59
N GLY A 47 -35.41 5.94 14.97
CA GLY A 47 -36.10 5.23 16.05
C GLY A 47 -35.59 5.66 17.42
N PRO A 48 -36.36 5.38 18.48
CA PRO A 48 -36.02 5.76 19.87
C PRO A 48 -34.74 5.12 20.39
N ASP A 49 -34.37 3.96 19.86
CA ASP A 49 -33.20 3.18 20.30
C ASP A 49 -31.95 3.44 19.41
N GLY A 50 -31.98 4.49 18.60
CA GLY A 50 -30.91 4.82 17.62
C GLY A 50 -30.98 4.00 16.33
N ASP A 51 -31.97 3.14 16.19
CA ASP A 51 -32.28 2.44 14.95
C ASP A 51 -32.85 3.42 13.92
N THR A 52 -32.64 3.13 12.66
CA THR A 52 -33.14 3.95 11.57
C THR A 52 -34.13 3.16 10.72
N THR A 53 -35.37 3.64 10.65
CA THR A 53 -36.39 3.03 9.79
C THR A 53 -36.24 3.57 8.38
N ILE A 54 -35.99 2.66 7.44
CA ILE A 54 -35.88 2.96 6.00
C ILE A 54 -37.29 2.82 5.40
N PRO A 55 -37.83 3.87 4.75
CA PRO A 55 -39.13 3.78 4.11
C PRO A 55 -39.19 2.69 3.03
N ALA A 56 -40.32 2.01 2.90
CA ALA A 56 -40.51 1.01 1.87
C ALA A 56 -40.29 1.60 0.48
N GLY A 57 -39.49 0.92 -0.35
CA GLY A 57 -39.15 1.36 -1.70
C GLY A 57 -38.14 2.53 -1.79
N ALA A 58 -37.52 2.92 -0.67
CA ALA A 58 -36.41 3.85 -0.71
C ALA A 58 -35.19 3.22 -1.42
N LYS A 59 -34.49 4.02 -2.21
CA LYS A 59 -33.22 3.62 -2.82
C LYS A 59 -32.09 4.10 -1.93
N LEU A 60 -31.18 3.15 -1.61
CA LEU A 60 -29.97 3.44 -0.86
C LEU A 60 -28.79 3.53 -1.82
N SER A 61 -27.94 4.52 -1.61
CA SER A 61 -26.67 4.67 -2.32
C SER A 61 -25.53 4.87 -1.32
N ALA A 62 -24.34 4.35 -1.65
CA ALA A 62 -23.13 4.60 -0.88
C ALA A 62 -22.39 5.78 -1.52
N PRO A 63 -22.14 6.89 -0.81
CA PRO A 63 -21.26 7.94 -1.29
C PRO A 63 -19.85 7.39 -1.46
N THR A 64 -19.13 7.91 -2.48
CA THR A 64 -17.75 7.49 -2.75
C THR A 64 -16.76 8.54 -2.30
N ALA A 65 -15.61 8.12 -1.80
CA ALA A 65 -14.45 8.98 -1.66
C ALA A 65 -13.76 9.14 -3.02
N THR A 66 -13.12 10.29 -3.25
CA THR A 66 -12.41 10.56 -4.50
C THR A 66 -10.92 10.72 -4.23
N ARG A 67 -10.10 10.07 -5.05
CA ARG A 67 -8.66 10.25 -5.03
C ARG A 67 -8.17 10.46 -6.47
N GLY A 68 -7.91 11.72 -6.84
CA GLY A 68 -7.74 12.10 -8.23
C GLY A 68 -9.03 11.83 -9.01
N GLU A 69 -8.95 11.04 -10.07
CA GLU A 69 -10.11 10.63 -10.88
C GLU A 69 -10.77 9.33 -10.38
N GLU A 70 -10.16 8.65 -9.44
CA GLU A 70 -10.63 7.37 -8.94
C GLU A 70 -11.68 7.53 -7.84
N ARG A 71 -12.73 6.70 -7.90
CA ARG A 71 -13.79 6.63 -6.91
C ARG A 71 -13.61 5.36 -6.07
N LEU A 72 -13.44 5.54 -4.76
CA LEU A 72 -13.25 4.47 -3.80
C LEU A 72 -14.50 4.30 -2.93
N LEU A 73 -14.79 3.06 -2.55
CA LEU A 73 -15.86 2.75 -1.61
C LEU A 73 -15.35 2.93 -0.17
N PRO A 74 -15.87 3.91 0.58
CA PRO A 74 -15.43 4.16 1.95
C PRO A 74 -16.03 3.14 2.91
N PHE A 75 -15.23 2.72 3.88
CA PHE A 75 -15.69 1.97 5.04
C PHE A 75 -14.92 2.38 6.29
N PHE A 76 -15.49 2.13 7.47
CA PHE A 76 -15.03 2.75 8.71
C PHE A 76 -14.91 1.72 9.82
N THR A 77 -13.92 1.90 10.67
CA THR A 77 -13.67 1.06 11.85
C THR A 77 -14.61 1.36 13.01
N ALA A 78 -15.24 2.54 13.00
CA ALA A 78 -16.18 2.99 14.03
C ALA A 78 -17.29 3.87 13.41
N PRO A 79 -18.51 3.87 14.03
CA PRO A 79 -19.60 4.76 13.57
C PRO A 79 -19.26 6.25 13.67
N SER A 80 -18.47 6.65 14.66
CA SER A 80 -17.97 8.01 14.84
C SER A 80 -17.15 8.48 13.63
N ARG A 81 -16.27 7.63 13.09
CA ARG A 81 -15.45 7.91 11.89
C ARG A 81 -16.34 8.17 10.66
N ALA A 82 -17.38 7.35 10.49
CA ALA A 82 -18.33 7.51 9.42
C ALA A 82 -19.09 8.85 9.52
N ARG A 83 -19.56 9.23 10.71
CA ARG A 83 -20.28 10.49 10.94
C ARG A 83 -19.41 11.72 10.71
N VAL A 84 -18.15 11.67 11.11
CA VAL A 84 -17.20 12.77 10.88
C VAL A 84 -16.92 12.94 9.38
N TRP A 85 -16.78 11.84 8.65
CA TRP A 85 -16.50 11.88 7.22
C TRP A 85 -17.67 12.39 6.39
N TYR A 86 -18.91 12.01 6.76
CA TYR A 86 -20.12 12.44 6.06
C TYR A 86 -21.06 13.18 7.01
N PRO A 87 -21.01 14.52 7.04
CA PRO A 87 -21.80 15.31 7.99
C PRO A 87 -23.28 15.48 7.59
N GLY A 88 -23.68 15.05 6.38
CA GLY A 88 -25.05 15.09 5.92
C GLY A 88 -25.96 14.04 6.59
N GLU A 89 -27.27 14.08 6.26
CA GLU A 89 -28.20 13.04 6.69
C GLU A 89 -27.83 11.70 6.06
N HIS A 90 -27.58 10.68 6.88
CA HIS A 90 -27.13 9.37 6.45
C HIS A 90 -27.43 8.27 7.45
N ILE A 91 -27.33 7.05 6.99
CA ILE A 91 -27.41 5.83 7.78
C ILE A 91 -26.00 5.28 7.93
N VAL A 92 -25.61 4.94 9.15
CA VAL A 92 -24.37 4.19 9.41
C VAL A 92 -24.76 2.73 9.60
N ALA A 93 -24.54 1.93 8.57
CA ALA A 93 -24.87 0.51 8.59
C ALA A 93 -23.66 -0.36 8.93
N PRO A 94 -23.80 -1.32 9.87
CA PRO A 94 -22.74 -2.28 10.15
C PRO A 94 -22.63 -3.32 9.04
N ASP A 95 -21.39 -3.77 8.79
CA ASP A 95 -21.08 -4.83 7.84
C ASP A 95 -19.85 -5.62 8.33
N LYS A 96 -19.54 -6.74 7.70
CA LYS A 96 -18.26 -7.43 7.86
C LYS A 96 -17.37 -7.10 6.68
N THR A 97 -16.11 -6.82 6.93
CA THR A 97 -15.16 -6.48 5.84
C THR A 97 -15.13 -7.57 4.76
N ARG A 98 -15.10 -8.84 5.18
CA ARG A 98 -15.10 -9.98 4.25
C ARG A 98 -16.33 -9.99 3.34
N ASP A 99 -17.51 -9.72 3.89
CA ASP A 99 -18.77 -9.71 3.13
C ASP A 99 -18.83 -8.48 2.21
N LEU A 100 -18.35 -7.32 2.69
CA LEU A 100 -18.26 -6.10 1.91
C LEU A 100 -17.32 -6.27 0.70
N PHE A 101 -16.12 -6.79 0.92
CA PHE A 101 -15.14 -7.07 -0.13
C PHE A 101 -15.65 -8.16 -1.10
N GLY A 102 -16.29 -9.20 -0.57
CA GLY A 102 -16.86 -10.27 -1.39
C GLY A 102 -17.98 -9.81 -2.32
N ARG A 103 -18.76 -8.78 -1.93
CA ARG A 103 -19.79 -8.18 -2.80
C ARG A 103 -19.22 -7.32 -3.94
N TYR A 104 -18.03 -6.73 -3.74
CA TYR A 104 -17.43 -5.80 -4.68
C TYR A 104 -15.93 -6.05 -4.89
N PRO A 105 -15.52 -7.29 -5.28
CA PRO A 105 -14.09 -7.68 -5.32
C PRO A 105 -13.26 -6.90 -6.33
N ASP A 106 -13.92 -6.27 -7.32
CA ASP A 106 -13.27 -5.51 -8.39
C ASP A 106 -13.33 -3.99 -8.15
N LYS A 107 -13.74 -3.56 -6.95
CA LYS A 107 -13.80 -2.14 -6.61
C LYS A 107 -12.66 -1.77 -5.65
N PRO A 108 -12.10 -0.56 -5.80
CA PRO A 108 -11.18 -0.03 -4.81
C PRO A 108 -11.95 0.44 -3.58
N PHE A 109 -11.33 0.27 -2.41
CA PHE A 109 -11.88 0.71 -1.13
C PHE A 109 -10.95 1.67 -0.42
N VAL A 110 -11.51 2.44 0.51
CA VAL A 110 -10.73 3.26 1.43
C VAL A 110 -11.26 3.12 2.85
N LEU A 111 -10.37 2.73 3.75
CA LEU A 111 -10.62 2.65 5.19
C LEU A 111 -10.42 4.03 5.81
N ASN A 112 -11.39 4.49 6.61
CA ASN A 112 -11.33 5.75 7.36
C ASN A 112 -10.82 6.95 6.52
N PRO A 113 -11.44 7.28 5.36
CA PRO A 113 -10.98 8.39 4.53
C PRO A 113 -10.96 9.71 5.32
N GLY A 114 -9.92 10.52 5.10
CA GLY A 114 -9.71 11.77 5.83
C GLY A 114 -9.08 11.61 7.22
N SER A 115 -8.80 10.39 7.66
CA SER A 115 -8.07 10.09 8.90
C SER A 115 -6.56 10.07 8.65
N ASP A 116 -5.76 10.41 9.68
CA ASP A 116 -4.30 10.29 9.67
C ASP A 116 -3.82 8.86 9.35
N TYR A 117 -4.66 7.87 9.62
CA TYR A 117 -4.41 6.44 9.38
C TYR A 117 -5.38 5.83 8.36
N GLY A 118 -5.81 6.61 7.37
CA GLY A 118 -6.57 6.07 6.25
C GLY A 118 -5.74 5.08 5.42
N LYS A 119 -6.39 4.04 4.86
CA LYS A 119 -5.73 3.06 3.98
C LYS A 119 -6.58 2.77 2.74
N ASP A 120 -5.96 2.89 1.57
CA ASP A 120 -6.56 2.47 0.32
C ASP A 120 -6.31 0.98 0.07
N TYR A 121 -7.30 0.31 -0.52
CA TYR A 121 -7.25 -1.08 -0.96
C TYR A 121 -7.54 -1.15 -2.44
N THR A 122 -6.58 -1.63 -3.20
CA THR A 122 -6.75 -1.87 -4.63
C THR A 122 -7.54 -3.16 -4.88
N PRO A 123 -8.23 -3.32 -6.03
CA PRO A 123 -8.93 -4.56 -6.36
C PRO A 123 -8.04 -5.81 -6.26
N PRO A 124 -6.78 -5.82 -6.77
CA PRO A 124 -5.90 -6.97 -6.59
C PRO A 124 -5.58 -7.28 -5.12
N GLU A 125 -5.44 -6.25 -4.26
CA GLU A 125 -5.24 -6.44 -2.82
C GLU A 125 -6.48 -7.05 -2.17
N VAL A 126 -7.67 -6.55 -2.49
CA VAL A 126 -8.96 -7.10 -2.03
C VAL A 126 -9.08 -8.59 -2.37
N GLN A 127 -8.80 -8.95 -3.62
CA GLN A 127 -8.87 -10.34 -4.08
C GLN A 127 -7.87 -11.25 -3.35
N ARG A 128 -6.63 -10.80 -3.12
CA ARG A 128 -5.64 -11.55 -2.32
C ARG A 128 -6.12 -11.74 -0.89
N MET A 129 -6.65 -10.70 -0.26
CA MET A 129 -7.16 -10.77 1.12
C MET A 129 -8.35 -11.73 1.23
N LEU A 130 -9.25 -11.74 0.24
CA LEU A 130 -10.37 -12.70 0.16
C LEU A 130 -9.86 -14.15 0.01
N ALA A 131 -8.76 -14.35 -0.70
CA ALA A 131 -8.09 -15.64 -0.84
C ALA A 131 -7.26 -16.04 0.40
N GLY A 132 -7.27 -15.23 1.48
CA GLY A 132 -6.52 -15.50 2.70
C GLY A 132 -5.02 -15.20 2.61
N GLN A 133 -4.60 -14.47 1.59
CA GLN A 133 -3.22 -14.04 1.39
C GLN A 133 -3.03 -12.67 2.06
N PHE A 134 -2.41 -12.67 3.23
CA PHE A 134 -2.22 -11.49 4.06
C PHE A 134 -0.78 -10.99 4.09
N ASP A 135 0.11 -11.69 3.43
CA ASP A 135 1.49 -11.24 3.32
C ASP A 135 1.56 -9.99 2.44
N ASP A 136 2.41 -9.07 2.84
CA ASP A 136 2.68 -7.86 2.05
C ASP A 136 3.38 -8.30 0.74
N GLY A 137 2.57 -8.67 -0.25
CA GLY A 137 3.05 -8.65 -1.62
C GLY A 137 3.55 -7.23 -1.95
N PRO A 138 4.38 -7.04 -2.97
CA PRO A 138 4.96 -5.74 -3.30
C PRO A 138 3.86 -4.68 -3.40
N GLN A 139 3.77 -3.82 -2.39
CA GLN A 139 2.81 -2.72 -2.38
C GLN A 139 3.36 -1.60 -3.25
N THR A 140 2.57 -1.18 -4.22
CA THR A 140 2.87 0.05 -4.95
C THR A 140 2.28 1.22 -4.18
N THR A 141 3.07 1.85 -3.33
CA THR A 141 2.74 3.17 -2.79
C THR A 141 3.28 4.20 -3.77
N VAL A 142 2.39 4.89 -4.47
CA VAL A 142 2.80 6.06 -5.26
C VAL A 142 2.92 7.23 -4.29
N THR A 143 4.13 7.56 -3.91
CA THR A 143 4.41 8.76 -3.11
C THR A 143 4.19 9.98 -3.99
N GLN A 144 3.13 10.76 -3.75
CA GLN A 144 2.75 11.93 -4.54
C GLN A 144 3.46 13.23 -4.11
N ALA A 145 4.26 13.20 -3.05
CA ALA A 145 5.02 14.37 -2.59
C ALA A 145 6.53 14.14 -2.71
N PRO A 146 7.33 15.17 -3.03
CA PRO A 146 8.78 15.10 -2.93
C PRO A 146 9.13 14.92 -1.44
N GLU A 147 9.35 13.69 -1.02
CA GLU A 147 9.85 13.41 0.32
C GLU A 147 11.35 13.68 0.34
N ASN A 148 11.80 14.44 1.34
CA ASN A 148 13.22 14.57 1.64
C ASN A 148 13.74 13.21 2.12
N MET A 149 14.46 12.52 1.27
CA MET A 149 15.02 11.20 1.53
C MET A 149 16.53 11.29 1.59
N LEU A 150 17.12 10.74 2.63
CA LEU A 150 18.56 10.54 2.75
C LEU A 150 18.90 9.16 2.20
N LEU A 151 19.82 9.11 1.24
CA LEU A 151 20.38 7.88 0.70
C LEU A 151 21.79 7.66 1.25
N ALA A 152 22.11 6.42 1.61
CA ALA A 152 23.41 6.06 2.15
C ALA A 152 23.85 4.67 1.66
N HIS A 153 25.16 4.44 1.62
CA HIS A 153 25.68 3.09 1.49
C HIS A 153 25.52 2.32 2.79
N PRO A 154 25.08 1.06 2.75
CA PRO A 154 24.99 0.25 3.95
C PRO A 154 26.39 -0.07 4.49
N LYS A 155 26.53 -0.10 5.82
CA LYS A 155 27.79 -0.52 6.49
C LYS A 155 28.08 -2.01 6.28
N GLN A 156 27.01 -2.82 6.19
CA GLN A 156 27.09 -4.24 5.89
C GLN A 156 26.37 -4.49 4.56
N ILE A 157 27.01 -5.24 3.70
CA ILE A 157 26.46 -5.56 2.37
C ILE A 157 25.43 -6.69 2.56
N PRO A 158 24.16 -6.51 2.14
CA PRO A 158 23.12 -7.53 2.29
C PRO A 158 23.26 -8.59 1.18
N THR A 159 24.18 -9.51 1.35
CA THR A 159 24.56 -10.49 0.31
C THR A 159 23.40 -11.35 -0.16
N ASP A 160 22.52 -11.78 0.76
CA ASP A 160 21.38 -12.64 0.43
C ASP A 160 20.31 -11.88 -0.35
N LEU A 161 20.03 -10.63 0.04
CA LEU A 161 19.14 -9.75 -0.71
C LEU A 161 19.67 -9.46 -2.12
N ILE A 162 20.97 -9.17 -2.24
CA ILE A 162 21.62 -8.91 -3.51
C ILE A 162 21.53 -10.14 -4.42
N ALA A 163 21.84 -11.32 -3.89
CA ALA A 163 21.80 -12.56 -4.66
C ALA A 163 20.37 -12.89 -5.14
N ALA A 164 19.37 -12.72 -4.25
CA ALA A 164 17.97 -12.95 -4.59
C ALA A 164 17.47 -11.99 -5.67
N LEU A 165 17.77 -10.68 -5.53
CA LEU A 165 17.40 -9.67 -6.51
C LEU A 165 18.12 -9.89 -7.86
N ALA A 166 19.40 -10.22 -7.83
CA ALA A 166 20.18 -10.49 -9.06
C ALA A 166 19.59 -11.68 -9.82
N GLY A 167 19.32 -12.79 -9.12
CA GLY A 167 18.76 -14.00 -9.74
C GLY A 167 17.44 -13.75 -10.46
N GLU A 168 16.54 -13.01 -9.84
CA GLU A 168 15.22 -12.71 -10.43
C GLU A 168 15.27 -11.62 -11.51
N LEU A 169 16.01 -10.53 -11.26
CA LEU A 169 16.08 -9.41 -12.22
C LEU A 169 16.85 -9.78 -13.50
N GLU A 170 17.80 -10.70 -13.45
CA GLU A 170 18.52 -11.19 -14.65
C GLU A 170 17.59 -11.95 -15.61
N THR A 171 16.52 -12.54 -15.12
CA THR A 171 15.51 -13.23 -15.94
C THR A 171 14.67 -12.25 -16.76
N VAL A 172 14.57 -10.98 -16.33
CA VAL A 172 13.77 -9.94 -16.96
C VAL A 172 14.57 -9.23 -18.03
N LYS A 173 14.30 -9.51 -19.30
CA LYS A 173 15.04 -8.92 -20.45
C LYS A 173 14.98 -7.39 -20.51
N ALA A 174 13.93 -6.81 -19.91
CA ALA A 174 13.71 -5.37 -19.87
C ALA A 174 14.70 -4.64 -18.94
N VAL A 175 15.31 -5.32 -17.96
CA VAL A 175 16.25 -4.73 -17.01
C VAL A 175 17.62 -4.50 -17.69
N ARG A 176 18.15 -3.28 -17.53
CA ARG A 176 19.46 -2.86 -18.00
C ARG A 176 20.48 -2.75 -16.88
N GLY A 177 20.03 -2.40 -15.70
CA GLY A 177 20.83 -2.27 -14.50
C GLY A 177 19.96 -2.03 -13.29
N ALA A 178 20.44 -2.42 -12.12
CA ALA A 178 19.77 -2.18 -10.84
C ALA A 178 20.80 -1.86 -9.77
N TRP A 179 20.45 -0.95 -8.84
CA TRP A 179 21.33 -0.47 -7.77
C TRP A 179 20.56 -0.38 -6.46
N LEU A 180 21.21 -0.76 -5.37
CA LEU A 180 20.64 -0.80 -4.03
C LEU A 180 21.34 0.21 -3.11
N MET A 181 20.57 0.95 -2.34
CA MET A 181 21.03 1.82 -1.27
C MET A 181 20.16 1.68 -0.03
N LEU A 182 20.65 2.17 1.10
CA LEU A 182 19.78 2.45 2.24
C LEU A 182 19.09 3.80 2.05
N ALA A 183 17.81 3.86 2.41
CA ALA A 183 17.02 5.06 2.41
C ALA A 183 16.49 5.34 3.83
N MET A 184 16.44 6.61 4.20
CA MET A 184 15.80 7.08 5.42
C MET A 184 14.95 8.30 5.07
N ARG A 185 13.65 8.25 5.38
CA ARG A 185 12.75 9.38 5.15
C ARG A 185 12.93 10.42 6.25
N ALA A 186 12.80 11.71 5.89
CA ALA A 186 12.89 12.79 6.86
C ALA A 186 11.85 12.61 7.97
N GLY A 187 12.31 12.71 9.23
CA GLY A 187 11.47 12.52 10.41
C GLY A 187 11.20 11.06 10.82
N GLN A 188 11.78 10.08 10.10
CA GLN A 188 11.72 8.66 10.47
C GLN A 188 13.11 8.19 10.92
N SER A 189 13.14 7.30 11.93
CA SER A 189 14.37 6.65 12.39
C SER A 189 14.63 5.31 11.68
N GLU A 190 13.62 4.76 11.00
CA GLU A 190 13.72 3.48 10.33
C GLU A 190 14.36 3.63 8.95
N GLN A 191 15.26 2.69 8.66
CA GLN A 191 15.90 2.58 7.36
C GLN A 191 15.19 1.54 6.51
N SER A 192 14.96 1.86 5.23
CA SER A 192 14.49 0.92 4.20
C SER A 192 15.57 0.68 3.16
N TRP A 193 15.41 -0.40 2.38
CA TRP A 193 16.17 -0.57 1.15
C TRP A 193 15.51 0.22 0.03
N MET A 194 16.30 0.88 -0.80
CA MET A 194 15.85 1.57 -2.01
C MET A 194 16.54 0.94 -3.21
N LEU A 195 15.75 0.35 -4.11
CA LEU A 195 16.20 -0.26 -5.34
C LEU A 195 15.86 0.65 -6.54
N GLY A 196 16.87 1.14 -7.20
CA GLY A 196 16.71 1.85 -8.48
C GLY A 196 16.91 0.88 -9.64
N VAL A 197 15.97 0.84 -10.61
CA VAL A 197 16.04 -0.06 -11.75
C VAL A 197 16.00 0.73 -13.06
N ASP A 198 17.06 0.59 -13.86
CA ASP A 198 17.10 1.07 -15.25
C ASP A 198 16.51 -0.01 -16.16
N HIS A 199 15.46 0.33 -16.89
CA HIS A 199 14.74 -0.65 -17.72
C HIS A 199 14.17 -0.05 -19.00
N LYS A 200 13.81 -0.96 -19.93
CA LYS A 200 12.95 -0.65 -21.08
C LYS A 200 11.83 -1.67 -21.13
N GLY A 201 10.59 -1.24 -20.97
CA GLY A 201 9.42 -2.11 -21.05
C GLY A 201 8.57 -2.06 -19.79
N SER A 202 7.85 -3.15 -19.52
CA SER A 202 6.86 -3.21 -18.46
C SER A 202 7.47 -3.14 -17.07
N TRP A 203 7.09 -2.13 -16.29
CA TRP A 203 7.43 -2.02 -14.88
C TRP A 203 6.76 -3.13 -14.04
N GLN A 204 5.64 -3.68 -14.52
CA GLN A 204 4.94 -4.77 -13.84
C GLN A 204 5.79 -6.05 -13.77
N GLU A 205 6.42 -6.45 -14.88
CA GLU A 205 7.30 -7.63 -14.91
C GLU A 205 8.47 -7.50 -13.92
N ILE A 206 9.00 -6.28 -13.77
CA ILE A 206 10.08 -5.98 -12.83
C ILE A 206 9.57 -6.09 -11.39
N ARG A 207 8.41 -5.54 -11.09
CA ARG A 207 7.79 -5.66 -9.75
C ARG A 207 7.53 -7.12 -9.38
N ASP A 208 7.06 -7.91 -10.32
CA ASP A 208 6.80 -9.33 -10.08
C ASP A 208 8.10 -10.09 -9.79
N ALA A 209 9.19 -9.77 -10.49
CA ALA A 209 10.52 -10.33 -10.22
C ALA A 209 11.06 -9.89 -8.85
N ILE A 210 10.93 -8.61 -8.50
CA ILE A 210 11.28 -8.12 -7.16
C ILE A 210 10.46 -8.83 -6.08
N GLY A 211 9.16 -8.99 -6.30
CA GLY A 211 8.28 -9.71 -5.37
C GLY A 211 8.73 -11.14 -5.12
N ARG A 212 9.13 -11.86 -6.16
CA ARG A 212 9.67 -13.23 -6.02
C ARG A 212 11.00 -13.24 -5.27
N ALA A 213 11.89 -12.28 -5.57
CA ALA A 213 13.19 -12.17 -4.89
C ALA A 213 13.05 -11.97 -3.38
N VAL A 214 12.05 -11.20 -2.94
CA VAL A 214 11.84 -10.88 -1.51
C VAL A 214 10.83 -11.78 -0.80
N ALA A 215 10.31 -12.81 -1.47
CA ALA A 215 9.37 -13.76 -0.86
C ALA A 215 9.97 -14.57 0.32
N GLY A 216 11.30 -14.63 0.43
CA GLY A 216 12.03 -15.18 1.58
C GLY A 216 12.36 -14.11 2.64
N ASN A 217 13.00 -14.53 3.74
CA ASN A 217 13.42 -13.62 4.82
C ASN A 217 14.74 -12.87 4.49
N VAL A 218 14.89 -12.39 3.26
CA VAL A 218 16.13 -11.72 2.80
C VAL A 218 16.18 -10.23 3.19
N LEU A 219 15.06 -9.66 3.61
CA LEU A 219 14.94 -8.24 3.96
C LEU A 219 15.34 -7.94 5.41
N GLU A 220 15.54 -8.95 6.25
CA GLU A 220 15.91 -8.81 7.67
C GLU A 220 15.01 -7.83 8.44
N GLY A 221 13.71 -7.85 8.16
CA GLY A 221 12.72 -6.97 8.78
C GLY A 221 12.66 -5.54 8.23
N ARG A 222 13.48 -5.18 7.23
CA ARG A 222 13.40 -3.88 6.57
C ARG A 222 12.43 -3.91 5.39
N LEU A 223 11.96 -2.73 4.99
CA LEU A 223 11.21 -2.56 3.73
C LEU A 223 12.16 -2.49 2.55
N LEU A 224 11.66 -2.87 1.37
CA LEU A 224 12.29 -2.58 0.09
C LEU A 224 11.35 -1.71 -0.75
N ASP A 225 11.78 -0.47 -1.00
CA ASP A 225 11.16 0.41 -1.97
C ASP A 225 11.87 0.25 -3.31
N ALA A 226 11.12 0.22 -4.41
CA ALA A 226 11.70 0.12 -5.75
C ALA A 226 11.14 1.19 -6.67
N MET A 227 12.01 1.76 -7.52
CA MET A 227 11.60 2.79 -8.47
C MET A 227 12.30 2.64 -9.83
N PRO A 228 11.63 3.04 -10.93
CA PRO A 228 12.29 3.19 -12.20
C PRO A 228 13.25 4.37 -12.16
N LEU A 229 14.40 4.24 -12.85
CA LEU A 229 15.37 5.33 -12.98
C LEU A 229 15.04 6.16 -14.24
N ASP A 230 14.61 7.40 -14.01
CA ASP A 230 14.14 8.34 -15.04
C ASP A 230 15.16 9.43 -15.43
N GLY A 231 16.32 9.45 -14.77
CA GLY A 231 17.36 10.46 -14.99
C GLY A 231 17.28 11.68 -14.06
N GLY A 232 16.30 11.75 -13.17
CA GLY A 232 16.24 12.80 -12.11
C GLY A 232 17.37 12.66 -11.09
N ALA A 233 17.50 13.64 -10.19
CA ALA A 233 18.60 13.72 -9.20
C ALA A 233 18.67 12.46 -8.31
N LEU A 234 17.52 11.94 -7.88
CA LEU A 234 17.42 10.70 -7.10
C LEU A 234 17.96 9.50 -7.89
N SER A 235 17.61 9.41 -9.17
CA SER A 235 18.09 8.36 -10.07
C SER A 235 19.61 8.39 -10.26
N VAL A 236 20.21 9.59 -10.32
CA VAL A 236 21.67 9.75 -10.41
C VAL A 236 22.32 9.24 -9.12
N THR A 237 21.78 9.62 -7.97
CA THR A 237 22.31 9.17 -6.66
C THR A 237 22.19 7.65 -6.51
N LEU A 238 21.05 7.06 -6.87
CA LEU A 238 20.84 5.61 -6.78
C LEU A 238 21.83 4.81 -7.65
N ARG A 239 22.24 5.33 -8.80
CA ARG A 239 23.26 4.69 -9.66
C ARG A 239 24.65 4.61 -9.01
N SER A 240 24.92 5.37 -7.94
CA SER A 240 26.14 5.23 -7.13
C SER A 240 26.06 4.14 -6.07
N GLY A 241 24.89 3.52 -5.88
CA GLY A 241 24.66 2.44 -4.94
C GLY A 241 25.35 1.11 -5.31
N ILE A 242 25.03 0.07 -4.54
CA ILE A 242 25.56 -1.28 -4.79
C ILE A 242 24.91 -1.83 -6.06
N PRO A 243 25.69 -2.19 -7.09
CA PRO A 243 25.16 -2.78 -8.31
C PRO A 243 24.61 -4.19 -8.02
N ILE A 244 23.36 -4.43 -8.41
CA ILE A 244 22.67 -5.73 -8.26
C ILE A 244 22.87 -6.59 -9.51
N THR A 245 22.65 -6.01 -10.69
CA THR A 245 22.90 -6.70 -11.95
C THR A 245 24.15 -6.11 -12.59
N ALA A 246 25.02 -6.98 -13.12
CA ALA A 246 26.10 -6.50 -13.95
C ALA A 246 25.47 -5.77 -15.15
N ALA A 247 25.69 -4.46 -15.25
CA ALA A 247 25.32 -3.71 -16.43
C ALA A 247 25.83 -4.50 -17.64
N LYS A 248 24.89 -5.00 -18.50
CA LYS A 248 25.25 -5.85 -19.65
C LYS A 248 26.47 -5.23 -20.32
N ARG A 249 27.58 -5.96 -20.32
CA ARG A 249 28.93 -5.56 -20.67
C ARG A 249 29.01 -4.88 -22.07
N GLY A 250 28.50 -3.68 -22.18
CA GLY A 250 28.54 -2.88 -23.42
C GLY A 250 29.23 -1.52 -23.25
N PHE A 251 29.41 -1.06 -22.00
CA PHE A 251 29.94 0.30 -21.78
C PHE A 251 31.41 0.34 -21.36
N LEU A 252 31.93 -0.70 -20.72
CA LEU A 252 33.34 -0.71 -20.29
C LEU A 252 34.34 -1.12 -21.35
N GLN A 253 33.92 -1.69 -22.49
CA GLN A 253 34.82 -2.00 -23.60
C GLN A 253 35.13 -0.80 -24.52
N LYS A 254 34.41 0.32 -24.40
CA LYS A 254 34.66 1.54 -25.19
C LYS A 254 35.56 2.56 -24.51
N LEU A 255 35.96 2.37 -23.27
CA LEU A 255 36.82 3.29 -22.50
C LEU A 255 38.30 2.87 -22.49
N PHE A 256 38.64 1.70 -23.05
CA PHE A 256 40.02 1.20 -23.14
C PHE A 256 40.39 0.77 -24.56
N ARG A 257 39.97 1.57 -25.54
CA ARG A 257 40.57 1.58 -26.87
C ARG A 257 41.01 2.98 -27.26
#